data_e758b75cd1a17f9004e523135e01b61c
#
_entry.id   e758b75cd1a17f9004e523135e01b61c
#
_cell.length_a   1.000
_cell.length_b   1.000
_cell.length_c   1.000
_cell.angle_alpha   90.00
_cell.angle_beta   90.00
_cell.angle_gamma   90.00
#
_symmetry.space_group_name_H-M   'P 1'
#
loop_
_entity.id
_entity.type
_entity.pdbx_description
1 polymer ?
#
loop_
_entity_poly.entity_id
_entity_poly.type
_entity_poly.pdbx_seq_one_letter_code
_entity_poly.pdbx_strand_id
1 'polypeptide(L)'
;MYSTPSMVRDIEMACLRLVAQHLDEGESSVGIHISVDHLAATPLGAWVDIEVSVTATDRRKLTLTAEVRDAVEVVGTGSHVRFVVDVERHQERLFEKIQKIQGVR
;
A
#
# COMPACT_ATOMS: atom_id res chain seq x y z
N MET A 1 6.55 7.05 20.16
CA MET A 1 6.84 7.83 18.95
C MET A 1 6.35 7.05 17.72
N TYR A 2 5.82 7.77 16.77
CA TYR A 2 5.34 7.17 15.51
C TYR A 2 6.52 6.63 14.70
N SER A 3 6.57 5.32 14.49
CA SER A 3 7.72 4.68 13.87
C SER A 3 7.62 4.66 12.33
N THR A 4 8.77 4.55 11.67
CA THR A 4 8.80 4.39 10.21
C THR A 4 8.03 3.16 9.74
N PRO A 5 8.17 1.97 10.35
CA PRO A 5 7.33 0.83 9.96
C PRO A 5 5.83 1.07 10.11
N SER A 6 5.41 1.80 11.15
CA SER A 6 4.00 2.16 11.33
C SER A 6 3.51 3.11 10.24
N MET A 7 4.33 4.10 9.87
CA MET A 7 4.02 5.01 8.78
C MET A 7 3.88 4.28 7.44
N VAL A 8 4.79 3.36 7.15
CA VAL A 8 4.74 2.52 5.93
C VAL A 8 3.43 1.74 5.89
N ARG A 9 3.08 1.07 6.98
CA ARG A 9 1.84 0.30 7.07
C ARG A 9 0.61 1.19 6.88
N ASP A 10 0.58 2.34 7.51
CA ASP A 10 -0.56 3.25 7.43
C ASP A 10 -0.74 3.81 6.02
N ILE A 11 0.34 4.13 5.33
CA ILE A 11 0.30 4.55 3.91
C ILE A 11 -0.23 3.40 3.04
N GLU A 12 0.28 2.19 3.22
CA GLU A 12 -0.18 1.03 2.46
C GLU A 12 -1.68 0.78 2.68
N MET A 13 -2.14 0.87 3.91
CA MET A 13 -3.56 0.66 4.23
C MET A 13 -4.45 1.75 3.63
N ALA A 14 -4.01 3.00 3.67
CA ALA A 14 -4.75 4.11 3.05
C ALA A 14 -4.87 3.91 1.53
N CYS A 15 -3.79 3.51 0.87
CA CYS A 15 -3.78 3.20 -0.56
C CYS A 15 -4.68 2.00 -0.88
N LEU A 16 -4.61 0.94 -0.10
CA LEU A 16 -5.45 -0.24 -0.27
C LEU A 16 -6.93 0.13 -0.23
N ARG A 17 -7.33 0.95 0.74
CA ARG A 17 -8.72 1.38 0.91
C ARG A 17 -9.20 2.25 -0.24
N LEU A 18 -8.35 3.18 -0.70
CA LEU A 18 -8.68 4.04 -1.84
C LEU A 18 -8.92 3.20 -3.10
N VAL A 19 -8.00 2.29 -3.42
CA VAL A 19 -8.11 1.45 -4.61
C VAL A 19 -9.31 0.51 -4.50
N ALA A 20 -9.58 -0.04 -3.32
CA ALA A 20 -10.69 -0.97 -3.10
C ALA A 20 -12.06 -0.36 -3.46
N GLN A 21 -12.23 0.96 -3.31
CA GLN A 21 -13.47 1.64 -3.65
C GLN A 21 -13.78 1.65 -5.15
N HIS A 22 -12.79 1.38 -5.98
CA HIS A 22 -12.89 1.47 -7.44
C HIS A 22 -12.71 0.12 -8.16
N LEU A 23 -12.60 -0.96 -7.40
CA LEU A 23 -12.45 -2.30 -7.97
C LEU A 23 -13.81 -2.92 -8.29
N ASP A 24 -13.80 -3.76 -9.34
CA ASP A 24 -14.96 -4.57 -9.69
C ASP A 24 -15.04 -5.83 -8.81
N GLU A 25 -16.19 -6.48 -8.84
CA GLU A 25 -16.34 -7.75 -8.15
C GLU A 25 -15.34 -8.80 -8.68
N GLY A 26 -14.74 -9.54 -7.78
CA GLY A 26 -13.71 -10.53 -8.12
C GLY A 26 -12.32 -9.95 -8.30
N GLU A 27 -12.15 -8.66 -8.13
CA GLU A 27 -10.84 -8.00 -8.19
C GLU A 27 -10.34 -7.64 -6.80
N SER A 28 -9.02 -7.61 -6.66
CA SER A 28 -8.32 -7.08 -5.50
C SER A 28 -7.06 -6.37 -5.98
N SER A 29 -6.28 -5.84 -5.07
CA SER A 29 -4.99 -5.25 -5.41
C SER A 29 -3.91 -5.75 -4.47
N VAL A 30 -2.69 -5.82 -4.98
CA VAL A 30 -1.50 -6.18 -4.21
C VAL A 30 -0.48 -5.06 -4.30
N GLY A 31 0.22 -4.77 -3.20
CA GLY A 31 1.31 -3.82 -3.18
C GLY A 31 2.55 -4.47 -3.78
N ILE A 32 3.22 -3.76 -4.70
CA ILE A 32 4.43 -4.25 -5.35
C ILE A 32 5.66 -3.37 -5.12
N HIS A 33 5.47 -2.15 -4.67
CA HIS A 33 6.57 -1.25 -4.33
C HIS A 33 6.09 -0.19 -3.34
N ILE A 34 6.94 0.18 -2.42
CA ILE A 34 6.72 1.32 -1.53
C ILE A 34 8.04 2.00 -1.21
N SER A 35 8.03 3.32 -1.22
CA SER A 35 9.11 4.14 -0.70
C SER A 35 8.53 5.20 0.21
N VAL A 36 9.19 5.47 1.33
CA VAL A 36 8.73 6.42 2.34
C VAL A 36 9.91 7.21 2.85
N ASP A 37 9.72 8.52 2.93
CA ASP A 37 10.63 9.41 3.62
C ASP A 37 9.97 9.88 4.92
N HIS A 38 10.54 9.50 6.03
CA HIS A 38 10.08 9.91 7.36
C HIS A 38 10.81 11.18 7.75
N LEU A 39 10.14 12.32 7.59
CA LEU A 39 10.77 13.65 7.61
C LEU A 39 10.86 14.25 9.01
N ALA A 40 9.92 13.93 9.89
CA ALA A 40 9.87 14.46 11.23
C ALA A 40 9.19 13.49 12.19
N ALA A 41 9.56 13.56 13.46
CA ALA A 41 9.00 12.73 14.50
C ALA A 41 7.61 13.23 14.93
N THR A 42 6.72 12.30 15.24
CA THR A 42 5.41 12.60 15.84
C THR A 42 5.32 11.88 17.18
N PRO A 43 4.96 12.56 18.27
CA PRO A 43 4.89 11.90 19.57
C PRO A 43 3.74 10.90 19.66
N LEU A 44 3.91 9.91 20.51
CA LEU A 44 2.89 8.92 20.79
C LEU A 44 1.61 9.60 21.28
N GLY A 45 0.45 9.16 20.75
CA GLY A 45 -0.84 9.71 21.11
C GLY A 45 -1.29 10.92 20.27
N ALA A 46 -0.39 11.51 19.48
CA ALA A 46 -0.76 12.53 18.52
C ALA A 46 -1.39 11.89 17.29
N TRP A 47 -2.33 12.61 16.68
CA TRP A 47 -2.94 12.12 15.44
C TRP A 47 -2.10 12.47 14.22
N VAL A 48 -2.28 11.69 13.16
CA VAL A 48 -1.76 12.01 11.84
C VAL A 48 -2.87 11.91 10.82
N ASP A 49 -2.81 12.75 9.80
CA ASP A 49 -3.64 12.66 8.60
C ASP A 49 -2.81 12.12 7.46
N ILE A 50 -3.38 11.17 6.73
CA ILE A 50 -2.73 10.58 5.56
C ILE A 50 -3.59 10.89 4.34
N GLU A 51 -3.02 11.63 3.41
CA GLU A 51 -3.66 11.96 2.14
C GLU A 51 -2.98 11.15 1.04
N VAL A 52 -3.75 10.36 0.32
CA VAL A 52 -3.24 9.54 -0.79
C VAL A 52 -3.96 9.88 -2.07
N SER A 53 -3.21 9.85 -3.17
CA SER A 53 -3.72 10.19 -4.51
C SER A 53 -3.15 9.23 -5.53
N VAL A 54 -3.97 8.84 -6.51
CA VAL A 54 -3.49 8.12 -7.67
C VAL A 54 -2.87 9.13 -8.64
N THR A 55 -1.60 8.96 -8.95
CA THR A 55 -0.87 9.88 -9.82
C THR A 55 -0.62 9.33 -11.22
N ALA A 56 -0.70 8.01 -11.39
CA ALA A 56 -0.56 7.38 -12.69
C ALA A 56 -1.29 6.05 -12.72
N THR A 57 -1.84 5.73 -13.86
CA THR A 57 -2.45 4.42 -14.13
C THR A 57 -1.91 3.89 -15.45
N ASP A 58 -1.52 2.62 -15.44
CA ASP A 58 -1.07 1.92 -16.63
C ASP A 58 -1.66 0.52 -16.59
N ARG A 59 -2.81 0.33 -17.26
CA ARG A 59 -3.59 -0.91 -17.23
C ARG A 59 -3.96 -1.28 -15.79
N ARG A 60 -3.37 -2.35 -15.26
CA ARG A 60 -3.62 -2.85 -13.90
C ARG A 60 -2.66 -2.28 -12.85
N LYS A 61 -1.70 -1.47 -13.27
CA LYS A 61 -0.71 -0.87 -12.41
C LYS A 61 -1.14 0.53 -11.99
N LEU A 62 -1.18 0.77 -10.69
CA LEU A 62 -1.56 2.06 -10.12
C LEU A 62 -0.38 2.61 -9.31
N THR A 63 0.00 3.83 -9.61
CA THR A 63 1.00 4.56 -8.82
C THR A 63 0.28 5.59 -7.98
N LEU A 64 0.57 5.59 -6.67
CA LEU A 64 -0.03 6.48 -5.71
C LEU A 64 1.05 7.26 -4.98
N THR A 65 0.72 8.47 -4.56
CA THR A 65 1.56 9.26 -3.68
C THR A 65 0.83 9.51 -2.36
N ALA A 66 1.59 9.68 -1.31
CA ALA A 66 1.07 9.92 0.03
C ALA A 66 1.79 11.07 0.70
N GLU A 67 1.04 11.79 1.51
CA GLU A 67 1.56 12.81 2.41
C GLU A 67 0.99 12.54 3.80
N VAL A 68 1.86 12.53 4.79
CA VAL A 68 1.49 12.31 6.19
C VAL A 68 1.76 13.61 6.95
N ARG A 69 0.73 14.12 7.62
CA ARG A 69 0.81 15.35 8.42
C ARG A 69 0.41 15.08 9.86
N ASP A 70 1.10 15.72 10.78
CA ASP A 70 0.58 15.88 12.14
C ASP A 70 -0.02 17.29 12.32
N ALA A 71 -0.34 17.66 13.53
CA ALA A 71 -0.93 18.97 13.82
C ALA A 71 -0.03 20.15 13.44
N VAL A 72 1.26 19.94 13.27
CA VAL A 72 2.27 20.97 13.11
C VAL A 72 2.85 21.02 11.70
N GLU A 73 3.12 19.88 11.08
CA GLU A 73 3.92 19.80 9.87
C GLU A 73 3.69 18.52 9.07
N VAL A 74 4.25 18.50 7.87
CA VAL A 74 4.38 17.26 7.09
C VAL A 74 5.48 16.42 7.74
N VAL A 75 5.12 15.20 8.15
CA VAL A 75 6.04 14.30 8.83
C VAL A 75 6.51 13.14 7.95
N GLY A 76 5.86 12.95 6.82
CA GLY A 76 6.27 11.91 5.88
C GLY A 76 5.69 12.11 4.50
N THR A 77 6.39 11.55 3.51
CA THR A 77 5.93 11.45 2.13
C THR A 77 6.20 10.05 1.62
N GLY A 78 5.43 9.60 0.65
CA GLY A 78 5.64 8.27 0.11
C GLY A 78 5.14 8.11 -1.31
N SER A 79 5.63 7.05 -1.94
CA SER A 79 5.16 6.57 -3.23
C SER A 79 4.89 5.08 -3.11
N HIS A 80 3.76 4.64 -3.65
CA HIS A 80 3.31 3.26 -3.55
C HIS A 80 2.76 2.80 -4.89
N VAL A 81 3.10 1.59 -5.27
CA VAL A 81 2.58 0.98 -6.49
C VAL A 81 1.77 -0.25 -6.12
N ARG A 82 0.56 -0.30 -6.64
CA ARG A 82 -0.33 -1.44 -6.49
C ARG A 82 -0.68 -2.01 -7.85
N PHE A 83 -0.96 -3.29 -7.87
CA PHE A 83 -1.35 -4.00 -9.07
C PHE A 83 -2.72 -4.66 -8.85
N VAL A 84 -3.65 -4.41 -9.75
CA VAL A 84 -4.99 -5.02 -9.69
C VAL A 84 -4.90 -6.46 -10.16
N VAL A 85 -5.41 -7.36 -9.35
CA VAL A 85 -5.41 -8.80 -9.64
C VAL A 85 -6.83 -9.34 -9.68
N ASP A 86 -7.02 -10.36 -10.51
CA ASP A 86 -8.20 -11.20 -10.44
C ASP A 86 -7.98 -12.17 -9.28
N VAL A 87 -8.89 -12.17 -8.31
CA VAL A 87 -8.73 -12.94 -7.07
C VAL A 87 -8.60 -14.43 -7.35
N GLU A 88 -9.44 -14.96 -8.22
CA GLU A 88 -9.42 -16.38 -8.55
C GLU A 88 -8.11 -16.81 -9.20
N ARG A 89 -7.64 -16.05 -10.20
CA ARG A 89 -6.36 -16.31 -10.85
C ARG A 89 -5.18 -16.18 -9.88
N HIS A 90 -5.24 -15.19 -9.02
CA HIS A 90 -4.19 -14.97 -8.04
C HIS A 90 -4.08 -16.14 -7.07
N GLN A 91 -5.21 -16.65 -6.61
CA GLN A 91 -5.26 -17.82 -5.75
C GLN A 91 -4.75 -19.07 -6.44
N GLU A 92 -5.09 -19.27 -7.70
CA GLU A 92 -4.59 -20.40 -8.51
C GLU A 92 -3.07 -20.38 -8.62
N ARG A 93 -2.49 -19.22 -8.94
CA ARG A 93 -1.04 -19.06 -9.03
C ARG A 93 -0.35 -19.32 -7.70
N LEU A 94 -0.95 -18.85 -6.63
CA LEU A 94 -0.42 -19.05 -5.29
C LEU A 94 -0.44 -20.51 -4.90
N PHE A 95 -1.53 -21.21 -5.21
CA PHE A 95 -1.66 -22.64 -4.99
C PHE A 95 -0.61 -23.45 -5.77
N GLU A 96 -0.41 -23.13 -7.04
CA GLU A 96 0.63 -23.76 -7.88
C GLU A 96 2.02 -23.54 -7.30
N LYS A 97 2.29 -22.34 -6.82
CA LYS A 97 3.57 -22.01 -6.19
C LYS A 97 3.79 -22.80 -4.90
N ILE A 98 2.75 -22.95 -4.08
CA ILE A 98 2.82 -23.75 -2.86
C ILE A 98 3.19 -25.19 -3.20
N GLN A 99 2.60 -25.77 -4.24
CA GLN A 99 2.93 -27.11 -4.68
C GLN A 99 4.38 -27.23 -5.13
N LYS A 100 4.89 -26.25 -5.87
CA LYS A 100 6.29 -26.21 -6.30
C LYS A 100 7.25 -26.10 -5.12
N ILE A 101 6.92 -25.29 -4.14
CA ILE A 101 7.73 -25.15 -2.92
C ILE A 101 7.78 -26.46 -2.16
N GLN A 102 6.66 -27.16 -2.03
CA GLN A 102 6.59 -28.45 -1.37
C GLN A 102 7.37 -29.52 -2.12
N GLY A 103 7.46 -29.43 -3.44
CA GLY A 103 8.19 -30.36 -4.28
C GLY A 103 9.70 -30.15 -4.33
N VAL A 104 10.21 -29.06 -3.81
CA VAL A 104 11.63 -28.65 -3.93
C VAL A 104 12.50 -29.09 -2.75
N ARG A 105 12.06 -29.80 -1.84
CA ARG A 105 12.81 -30.21 -0.66
C ARG A 105 14.08 -30.97 -0.95
#